data_20e2dd7cc3e46e02a75cfa2e5ad1321a
#
_entry.id   20e2dd7cc3e46e02a75cfa2e5ad1321a
#
_cell.length_a   1.000
_cell.length_b   1.000
_cell.length_c   1.000
_cell.angle_alpha   90.00
_cell.angle_beta   90.00
_cell.angle_gamma   90.00
#
_symmetry.space_group_name_H-M   'P 1'
#
loop_
_entity.id
_entity.type
_entity.pdbx_description
1 polymer ?
#
loop_
_entity_poly.entity_id
_entity_poly.type
_entity_poly.pdbx_seq_one_letter_code
_entity_poly.pdbx_strand_id
1 'polypeptide(L)'
;MSQQHQRMRARHPQFELLRLKPNLAVWQGTVWPSPLSETYTVRIRYKKYGSPRIWVISPLLRLHDDAASLPHTYTGDYLCLYHPDYEEWTSDKYVAETIVPWISLWLFYYEAWLATGKWLGGGIEHAGRAKTQAE
;
A
#
# COMPACT_ATOMS: atom_id res chain seq x y z
N MET A 1 8.85 18.35 -1.31
CA MET A 1 7.75 17.58 -0.69
C MET A 1 6.39 18.26 -0.80
N SER A 2 6.35 19.56 -0.90
CA SER A 2 5.07 20.29 -0.98
C SER A 2 4.28 19.93 -2.24
N GLN A 3 4.94 19.64 -3.35
CA GLN A 3 4.24 19.23 -4.56
C GLN A 3 3.56 17.86 -4.39
N GLN A 4 4.19 16.96 -3.66
CA GLN A 4 3.58 15.69 -3.34
C GLN A 4 2.27 15.92 -2.58
N HIS A 5 2.30 16.82 -1.60
CA HIS A 5 1.11 17.09 -0.81
C HIS A 5 0.03 17.81 -1.62
N GLN A 6 0.43 18.73 -2.49
CA GLN A 6 -0.54 19.44 -3.34
C GLN A 6 -1.30 18.45 -4.23
N ARG A 7 -0.59 17.48 -4.81
CA ARG A 7 -1.23 16.46 -5.62
C ARG A 7 -2.16 15.58 -4.79
N MET A 8 -1.74 15.25 -3.57
CA MET A 8 -2.58 14.45 -2.69
C MET A 8 -3.89 15.19 -2.37
N ARG A 9 -3.80 16.46 -2.04
CA ARG A 9 -5.00 17.25 -1.74
C ARG A 9 -5.93 17.35 -2.93
N ALA A 10 -5.37 17.50 -4.11
CA ALA A 10 -6.17 17.66 -5.32
C ALA A 10 -6.86 16.37 -5.73
N ARG A 11 -6.16 15.25 -5.61
CA ARG A 11 -6.66 13.97 -6.10
C ARG A 11 -7.42 13.17 -5.06
N HIS A 12 -6.99 13.26 -3.80
CA HIS A 12 -7.53 12.44 -2.72
C HIS A 12 -7.73 13.28 -1.48
N PRO A 13 -8.71 14.19 -1.50
CA PRO A 13 -8.90 15.11 -0.37
C PRO A 13 -9.26 14.42 0.93
N GLN A 14 -9.65 13.16 0.88
CA GLN A 14 -9.93 12.39 2.09
C GLN A 14 -8.66 12.00 2.86
N PHE A 15 -7.48 12.19 2.25
CA PHE A 15 -6.22 11.93 2.94
C PHE A 15 -5.80 13.16 3.73
N GLU A 16 -5.62 12.97 5.04
CA GLU A 16 -5.18 14.00 5.95
C GLU A 16 -3.67 13.97 6.05
N LEU A 17 -3.06 15.15 6.03
CA LEU A 17 -1.61 15.26 6.21
C LEU A 17 -1.30 15.21 7.70
N LEU A 18 -0.61 14.18 8.14
CA LEU A 18 -0.22 14.02 9.53
C LEU A 18 1.11 14.67 9.83
N ARG A 19 2.00 14.71 8.85
CA ARG A 19 3.33 15.29 9.04
C ARG A 19 3.89 15.73 7.70
N LEU A 20 4.50 16.90 7.68
CA LEU A 20 5.17 17.41 6.49
C LEU A 20 6.48 18.04 6.90
N LYS A 21 7.57 17.52 6.35
CA LYS A 21 8.91 18.06 6.52
C LYS A 21 9.55 18.15 5.14
N PRO A 22 10.69 18.82 4.99
CA PRO A 22 11.30 18.93 3.66
C PRO A 22 11.53 17.58 2.97
N ASN A 23 11.81 16.53 3.74
CA ASN A 23 12.12 15.23 3.18
C ASN A 23 11.16 14.13 3.64
N LEU A 24 10.02 14.48 4.22
CA LEU A 24 9.10 13.49 4.78
C LEU A 24 7.67 13.97 4.67
N ALA A 25 6.79 13.08 4.23
CA ALA A 25 5.35 13.33 4.30
C ALA A 25 4.66 12.07 4.81
N VAL A 26 3.68 12.26 5.67
CA VAL A 26 2.86 11.16 6.20
C VAL A 26 1.41 11.56 6.04
N TRP A 27 0.64 10.71 5.37
CA TRP A 27 -0.79 10.92 5.16
C TRP A 27 -1.55 9.75 5.73
N GLN A 28 -2.80 9.99 6.09
CA GLN A 28 -3.73 8.95 6.47
C GLN A 28 -5.08 9.26 5.88
N GLY A 29 -5.70 8.28 5.27
CA GLY A 29 -6.98 8.48 4.65
C GLY A 29 -7.64 7.17 4.30
N THR A 30 -8.77 7.27 3.62
CA THR A 30 -9.58 6.10 3.33
C THR A 30 -9.47 5.69 1.88
N VAL A 31 -9.58 4.38 1.65
CA VAL A 31 -9.57 3.77 0.34
C VAL A 31 -10.76 2.80 0.28
N TRP A 32 -11.45 2.82 -0.84
CA TRP A 32 -12.64 2.00 -1.06
C TRP A 32 -12.47 1.26 -2.39
N PRO A 33 -11.92 0.03 -2.36
CA PRO A 33 -11.46 -0.63 -3.59
C PRO A 33 -12.56 -0.95 -4.59
N SER A 34 -13.76 -1.27 -4.13
CA SER A 34 -14.89 -1.57 -5.02
C SER A 34 -16.19 -1.27 -4.31
N PRO A 35 -17.32 -1.19 -5.05
CA PRO A 35 -18.61 -0.91 -4.42
C PRO A 35 -19.02 -1.90 -3.34
N LEU A 36 -18.51 -3.14 -3.42
CA LEU A 36 -18.83 -4.17 -2.43
C LEU A 36 -17.81 -4.30 -1.33
N SER A 37 -16.74 -3.49 -1.40
CA SER A 37 -15.64 -3.58 -0.45
C SER A 37 -15.92 -2.80 0.82
N GLU A 38 -15.19 -3.15 1.88
CA GLU A 38 -15.12 -2.31 3.05
C GLU A 38 -14.35 -1.04 2.73
N THR A 39 -14.50 -0.03 3.57
CA THR A 39 -13.66 1.16 3.51
C THR A 39 -12.47 0.96 4.42
N TYR A 40 -11.27 1.13 3.88
CA TYR A 40 -10.04 0.92 4.63
C TYR A 40 -9.40 2.25 4.97
N THR A 41 -8.87 2.36 6.18
CA THR A 41 -8.02 3.49 6.55
C THR A 41 -6.58 3.04 6.39
N VAL A 42 -5.82 3.80 5.62
CA VAL A 42 -4.41 3.48 5.34
C VAL A 42 -3.54 4.67 5.69
N ARG A 43 -2.30 4.37 6.06
CA ARG A 43 -1.29 5.39 6.33
C ARG A 43 -0.15 5.21 5.35
N ILE A 44 0.28 6.31 4.75
CA ILE A 44 1.36 6.33 3.78
C ILE A 44 2.47 7.20 4.35
N ARG A 45 3.69 6.65 4.43
CA ARG A 45 4.87 7.40 4.82
C ARG A 45 5.83 7.43 3.66
N TYR A 46 6.19 8.61 3.21
CA TYR A 46 7.13 8.78 2.12
C TYR A 46 8.30 9.62 2.59
N LYS A 47 9.49 9.03 2.56
CA LYS A 47 10.74 9.75 2.74
C LYS A 47 11.32 10.03 1.36
N LYS A 48 11.71 11.26 1.12
CA LYS A 48 12.27 11.65 -0.17
C LYS A 48 13.45 10.74 -0.52
N TYR A 49 13.50 10.32 -1.77
CA TYR A 49 14.49 9.40 -2.32
C TYR A 49 14.38 7.98 -1.78
N GLY A 50 13.39 7.70 -0.95
CA GLY A 50 13.09 6.35 -0.53
C GLY A 50 11.85 5.83 -1.20
N SER A 51 11.39 4.69 -0.73
CA SER A 51 10.14 4.09 -1.21
C SER A 51 9.02 4.42 -0.24
N PRO A 52 7.84 4.74 -0.74
CA PRO A 52 6.69 4.90 0.15
C PRO A 52 6.38 3.60 0.88
N ARG A 53 6.00 3.72 2.14
CA ARG A 53 5.54 2.56 2.91
C ARG A 53 4.10 2.78 3.31
N ILE A 54 3.30 1.73 3.21
CA ILE A 54 1.87 1.81 3.41
C ILE A 54 1.44 0.75 4.41
N TRP A 55 0.67 1.17 5.41
CA TRP A 55 0.07 0.28 6.40
C TRP A 55 -1.44 0.42 6.35
N VAL A 56 -2.15 -0.70 6.52
CA VAL A 56 -3.58 -0.67 6.71
C VAL A 56 -3.85 -0.53 8.20
N ILE A 57 -4.49 0.57 8.56
CA ILE A 57 -4.74 0.90 9.96
C ILE A 57 -6.02 0.23 10.43
N SER A 58 -7.07 0.27 9.63
CA SER A 58 -8.33 -0.38 9.97
C SER A 58 -9.17 -0.62 8.72
N PRO A 59 -9.98 -1.67 8.69
CA PRO A 59 -9.95 -2.79 9.64
C PRO A 59 -8.63 -3.54 9.51
N LEU A 60 -8.23 -4.20 10.57
CA LEU A 60 -7.01 -5.02 10.53
C LEU A 60 -7.16 -6.09 9.46
N LEU A 61 -6.09 -6.32 8.71
CA LEU A 61 -6.09 -7.36 7.69
C LEU A 61 -6.15 -8.73 8.36
N ARG A 62 -6.90 -9.62 7.73
CA ARG A 62 -7.12 -10.98 8.25
C ARG A 62 -6.39 -11.97 7.37
N LEU A 63 -6.10 -13.14 7.95
CA LEU A 63 -5.52 -14.23 7.21
C LEU A 63 -6.61 -15.14 6.67
N HIS A 64 -6.39 -15.67 5.47
CA HIS A 64 -7.18 -16.78 4.97
C HIS A 64 -6.95 -17.99 5.89
N ASP A 65 -7.94 -18.84 6.05
CA ASP A 65 -7.90 -19.94 7.03
C ASP A 65 -6.66 -20.80 6.89
N ASP A 66 -6.22 -21.01 5.66
CA ASP A 66 -5.09 -21.91 5.40
C ASP A 66 -3.75 -21.19 5.32
N ALA A 67 -3.72 -19.89 5.57
CA ALA A 67 -2.52 -19.11 5.36
C ALA A 67 -1.78 -18.87 6.68
N ALA A 68 -0.46 -18.91 6.61
CA ALA A 68 0.39 -18.59 7.75
C ALA A 68 0.70 -17.10 7.82
N SER A 69 0.60 -16.40 6.71
CA SER A 69 0.92 -14.97 6.66
C SER A 69 0.19 -14.32 5.49
N LEU A 70 0.15 -12.99 5.51
CA LEU A 70 -0.41 -12.22 4.40
C LEU A 70 0.52 -12.31 3.19
N PRO A 71 -0.05 -12.46 1.99
CA PRO A 71 0.77 -12.38 0.77
C PRO A 71 1.18 -10.94 0.50
N HIS A 72 2.28 -10.77 -0.22
CA HIS A 72 2.70 -9.48 -0.77
C HIS A 72 2.76 -8.39 0.30
N THR A 73 3.37 -8.71 1.44
CA THR A 73 3.71 -7.75 2.50
C THR A 73 5.16 -7.94 2.88
N TYR A 74 5.74 -6.88 3.43
CA TYR A 74 7.10 -6.93 3.95
C TYR A 74 7.07 -7.13 5.46
N THR A 75 8.23 -7.49 6.01
CA THR A 75 8.41 -7.52 7.46
C THR A 75 8.09 -6.14 8.02
N GLY A 76 7.23 -6.09 9.04
CA GLY A 76 6.71 -4.82 9.57
C GLY A 76 5.34 -4.49 9.02
N ASP A 77 4.76 -5.40 8.24
CA ASP A 77 3.36 -5.37 7.80
C ASP A 77 3.02 -4.26 6.81
N TYR A 78 4.00 -3.68 6.13
CA TYR A 78 3.67 -2.72 5.10
C TYR A 78 3.53 -3.43 3.75
N LEU A 79 2.70 -2.86 2.89
CA LEU A 79 2.26 -3.52 1.68
C LEU A 79 3.34 -3.52 0.60
N CYS A 80 3.42 -4.63 -0.14
CA CYS A 80 4.28 -4.71 -1.31
C CYS A 80 3.41 -4.42 -2.54
N LEU A 81 3.48 -3.19 -3.04
CA LEU A 81 2.65 -2.75 -4.16
C LEU A 81 3.32 -2.95 -5.50
N TYR A 82 4.62 -3.11 -5.52
CA TYR A 82 5.42 -3.23 -6.73
C TYR A 82 6.70 -3.96 -6.40
N HIS A 83 7.42 -4.38 -7.43
CA HIS A 83 8.68 -5.09 -7.24
C HIS A 83 9.81 -4.05 -7.13
N PRO A 84 10.46 -3.95 -5.97
CA PRO A 84 11.46 -2.88 -5.77
C PRO A 84 12.65 -2.98 -6.72
N ASP A 85 13.02 -4.19 -7.12
CA ASP A 85 14.18 -4.39 -7.98
C ASP A 85 13.96 -3.92 -9.41
N TYR A 86 12.70 -3.70 -9.79
CA TYR A 86 12.37 -3.27 -11.15
C TYR A 86 12.13 -1.78 -11.24
N GLU A 87 12.39 -1.05 -10.16
CA GLU A 87 12.24 0.41 -10.15
C GLU A 87 10.88 0.88 -10.64
N GLU A 88 9.84 0.14 -10.27
CA GLU A 88 8.50 0.50 -10.69
C GLU A 88 8.02 1.78 -10.03
N TRP A 89 8.66 2.19 -8.97
CA TRP A 89 8.38 3.48 -8.35
C TRP A 89 9.68 4.21 -8.06
N THR A 90 9.72 5.49 -8.42
CA THR A 90 10.87 6.36 -8.18
C THR A 90 10.34 7.71 -7.70
N SER A 91 11.24 8.52 -7.13
CA SER A 91 10.83 9.76 -6.47
C SER A 91 10.39 10.85 -7.43
N ASP A 92 10.50 10.64 -8.73
CA ASP A 92 9.95 11.55 -9.71
C ASP A 92 8.45 11.34 -9.94
N LYS A 93 7.88 10.30 -9.35
CA LYS A 93 6.45 10.03 -9.45
C LYS A 93 5.72 10.66 -8.26
N TYR A 94 4.41 10.81 -8.44
CA TYR A 94 3.58 11.35 -7.37
C TYR A 94 2.85 10.22 -6.67
N VAL A 95 2.93 10.23 -5.34
CA VAL A 95 2.29 9.22 -4.49
C VAL A 95 0.78 9.19 -4.77
N ALA A 96 0.17 10.36 -4.92
CA ALA A 96 -1.28 10.44 -5.15
C ALA A 96 -1.71 9.77 -6.44
N GLU A 97 -0.85 9.76 -7.45
CA GLU A 97 -1.21 9.28 -8.79
C GLU A 97 -0.79 7.85 -9.04
N THR A 98 0.05 7.29 -8.18
CA THR A 98 0.57 5.94 -8.34
C THR A 98 0.23 5.08 -7.14
N ILE A 99 0.75 5.45 -5.98
CA ILE A 99 0.65 4.62 -4.77
C ILE A 99 -0.81 4.46 -4.34
N VAL A 100 -1.59 5.54 -4.33
CA VAL A 100 -2.98 5.44 -3.86
C VAL A 100 -3.81 4.50 -4.73
N PRO A 101 -3.78 4.61 -6.07
CA PRO A 101 -4.48 3.62 -6.90
C PRO A 101 -3.95 2.20 -6.69
N TRP A 102 -2.64 2.04 -6.48
CA TRP A 102 -2.07 0.71 -6.27
C TRP A 102 -2.51 0.11 -4.94
N ILE A 103 -2.70 0.93 -3.90
CA ILE A 103 -3.25 0.45 -2.64
C ILE A 103 -4.65 -0.12 -2.86
N SER A 104 -5.47 0.60 -3.60
CA SER A 104 -6.82 0.16 -3.91
C SER A 104 -6.82 -1.20 -4.61
N LEU A 105 -5.92 -1.35 -5.57
CA LEU A 105 -5.79 -2.59 -6.31
C LEU A 105 -5.31 -3.73 -5.42
N TRP A 106 -4.32 -3.45 -4.57
CA TRP A 106 -3.83 -4.45 -3.62
C TRP A 106 -4.94 -4.93 -2.69
N LEU A 107 -5.74 -4.01 -2.19
CA LEU A 107 -6.84 -4.36 -1.29
C LEU A 107 -7.94 -5.14 -2.02
N PHE A 108 -8.17 -4.83 -3.29
CA PHE A 108 -9.10 -5.62 -4.09
C PHE A 108 -8.64 -7.08 -4.19
N TYR A 109 -7.36 -7.28 -4.48
CA TYR A 109 -6.82 -8.64 -4.56
C TYR A 109 -6.73 -9.31 -3.19
N TYR A 110 -6.50 -8.54 -2.13
CA TYR A 110 -6.55 -9.06 -0.78
C TYR A 110 -7.93 -9.64 -0.46
N GLU A 111 -8.99 -8.91 -0.83
CA GLU A 111 -10.35 -9.40 -0.58
C GLU A 111 -10.64 -10.68 -1.35
N ALA A 112 -10.19 -10.74 -2.60
CA ALA A 112 -10.35 -11.94 -3.39
C ALA A 112 -9.56 -13.11 -2.80
N TRP A 113 -8.34 -12.84 -2.32
CA TRP A 113 -7.52 -13.85 -1.68
C TRP A 113 -8.17 -14.35 -0.38
N LEU A 114 -8.71 -13.44 0.40
CA LEU A 114 -9.37 -13.81 1.65
C LEU A 114 -10.54 -14.76 1.39
N ALA A 115 -11.24 -14.57 0.29
CA ALA A 115 -12.38 -15.39 -0.08
C ALA A 115 -11.98 -16.72 -0.73
N THR A 116 -10.91 -16.73 -1.52
CA THR A 116 -10.57 -17.89 -2.37
C THR A 116 -9.31 -18.62 -1.96
N GLY A 117 -8.44 -17.97 -1.19
CA GLY A 117 -7.13 -18.53 -0.87
C GLY A 117 -6.09 -18.32 -1.96
N LYS A 118 -6.46 -17.65 -3.06
CA LYS A 118 -5.55 -17.43 -4.18
C LYS A 118 -5.35 -15.96 -4.43
N TRP A 119 -4.09 -15.56 -4.63
CA TRP A 119 -3.76 -14.20 -4.99
C TRP A 119 -3.83 -14.06 -6.50
N LEU A 120 -4.85 -13.36 -6.96
CA LEU A 120 -5.14 -13.26 -8.39
C LEU A 120 -4.47 -12.05 -9.05
N GLY A 121 -3.82 -11.21 -8.26
CA GLY A 121 -3.22 -9.99 -8.78
C GLY A 121 -1.95 -10.17 -9.57
N GLY A 122 -1.41 -11.37 -9.61
CA GLY A 122 -0.18 -11.62 -10.33
C GLY A 122 1.02 -10.99 -9.65
N GLY A 123 2.02 -10.69 -10.43
CA GLY A 123 3.24 -10.12 -9.91
C GLY A 123 4.20 -11.18 -9.42
N ILE A 124 5.30 -10.71 -8.87
CA ILE A 124 6.33 -11.60 -8.38
C ILE A 124 5.92 -12.15 -7.03
N GLU A 125 6.04 -13.48 -6.91
CA GLU A 125 5.80 -14.14 -5.66
C GLU A 125 6.92 -13.82 -4.68
N HIS A 126 6.55 -13.36 -3.49
CA HIS A 126 7.53 -13.07 -2.45
C HIS A 126 7.71 -14.22 -1.48
N ALA A 127 7.27 -15.40 -1.88
CA ALA A 127 7.22 -16.53 -0.97
C ALA A 127 8.56 -16.84 -0.34
N GLY A 128 9.58 -16.89 -1.15
CA GLY A 128 10.90 -17.21 -0.64
C GLY A 128 11.42 -16.21 0.32
N ARG A 129 11.05 -14.94 0.17
CA ARG A 129 11.55 -13.91 1.01
C ARG A 129 10.54 -13.46 2.03
N ALA A 130 9.29 -13.40 1.68
CA ALA A 130 8.26 -13.04 2.62
C ALA A 130 8.20 -14.02 3.77
N LYS A 131 8.44 -15.25 3.47
CA LYS A 131 8.50 -16.23 4.51
C LYS A 131 9.73 -16.10 5.31
N THR A 132 10.71 -15.58 4.73
CA THR A 132 11.96 -15.42 5.37
C THR A 132 12.25 -14.03 5.62
N GLN A 133 11.74 -13.28 5.02
CA GLN A 133 12.08 -12.10 5.08
C GLN A 133 11.59 -11.20 4.69
N ALA A 134 11.67 -11.04 4.69
CA ALA A 134 11.63 -10.46 4.28
C ALA A 134 11.83 -9.49 3.78
N GLU A 135 12.06 -9.38 3.48
CA GLU A 135 12.52 -8.52 2.97
C GLU A 135 12.16 -7.52 3.20
#